data_19c2406e18464c6503e36e2bed85dce6
#
_entry.id   19c2406e18464c6503e36e2bed85dce6
#
_cell.length_a   1.000
_cell.length_b   1.000
_cell.length_c   1.000
_cell.angle_alpha   90.00
_cell.angle_beta   90.00
_cell.angle_gamma   90.00
#
_symmetry.space_group_name_H-M   'P 1'
#
loop_
_entity.id
_entity.type
_entity.pdbx_description
1 polymer ?
#
loop_
_entity_poly.entity_id
_entity_poly.type
_entity_poly.pdbx_seq_one_letter_code
_entity_poly.pdbx_strand_id
1 'polypeptide(L)'
;MNVVDSSAWLAWFANDAGAQSFEKAIEDAKSLLVPSICVTEVFKVVARQRSEGDALQAVAVMHQGEIIPLDSDLAVSAALFGIRHKLPLADSIVYATAQSRGAVLWTQDEDFEGLPHVRFFRKSRR
;
A
#
# COMPACT_ATOMS: atom_id res chain seq x y z
N MET A 1 -6.10 -0.59 -12.81
CA MET A 1 -4.83 -0.58 -12.06
C MET A 1 -5.10 -0.65 -10.56
N ASN A 2 -4.16 -1.19 -9.83
CA ASN A 2 -4.33 -1.46 -8.40
C ASN A 2 -3.15 -0.91 -7.62
N VAL A 3 -3.45 -0.37 -6.43
CA VAL A 3 -2.45 -0.04 -5.41
C VAL A 3 -2.76 -0.89 -4.19
N VAL A 4 -1.74 -1.53 -3.63
CA VAL A 4 -1.85 -2.30 -2.38
C VAL A 4 -1.13 -1.49 -1.31
N ASP A 5 -1.82 -1.14 -0.22
CA ASP A 5 -1.18 -0.34 0.81
C ASP A 5 -0.23 -1.18 1.68
N SER A 6 0.53 -0.50 2.53
CA SER A 6 1.55 -1.18 3.33
C SER A 6 0.97 -2.23 4.27
N SER A 7 -0.21 -1.96 4.85
CA SER A 7 -0.84 -2.93 5.76
C SER A 7 -1.17 -4.24 5.05
N ALA A 8 -1.63 -4.13 3.81
CA ALA A 8 -1.99 -5.30 3.00
C ALA A 8 -0.73 -6.04 2.53
N TRP A 9 0.31 -5.31 2.11
CA TRP A 9 1.59 -5.93 1.76
C TRP A 9 2.15 -6.74 2.94
N LEU A 10 2.13 -6.13 4.13
CA LEU A 10 2.67 -6.79 5.34
C LEU A 10 1.86 -8.03 5.71
N ALA A 11 0.54 -7.96 5.60
CA ALA A 11 -0.32 -9.12 5.85
C ALA A 11 0.01 -10.26 4.87
N TRP A 12 0.22 -9.92 3.60
CA TRP A 12 0.52 -10.92 2.57
C TRP A 12 1.89 -11.56 2.81
N PHE A 13 2.93 -10.77 3.11
CA PHE A 13 4.26 -11.31 3.40
C PHE A 13 4.27 -12.19 4.65
N ALA A 14 3.45 -11.84 5.64
CA ALA A 14 3.34 -12.62 6.88
C ALA A 14 2.40 -13.82 6.76
N ASN A 15 1.71 -13.94 5.62
CA ASN A 15 0.70 -14.97 5.41
C ASN A 15 -0.37 -14.95 6.50
N ASP A 16 -0.79 -13.76 6.89
CA ASP A 16 -1.82 -13.57 7.92
C ASP A 16 -3.18 -14.07 7.44
N ALA A 17 -4.08 -14.30 8.38
CA ALA A 17 -5.48 -14.60 8.06
C ALA A 17 -6.06 -13.43 7.26
N GLY A 18 -6.69 -13.74 6.12
CA GLY A 18 -7.24 -12.70 5.24
C GLY A 18 -6.27 -12.19 4.18
N ALA A 19 -4.99 -12.58 4.22
CA ALA A 19 -4.01 -12.14 3.24
C ALA A 19 -4.41 -12.50 1.81
N GLN A 20 -5.16 -13.57 1.62
CA GLN A 20 -5.65 -14.01 0.31
C GLN A 20 -6.46 -12.93 -0.40
N SER A 21 -7.10 -12.02 0.34
CA SER A 21 -7.88 -10.95 -0.25
C SER A 21 -7.05 -10.05 -1.15
N PHE A 22 -5.73 -9.98 -0.93
CA PHE A 22 -4.83 -9.09 -1.66
C PHE A 22 -4.04 -9.81 -2.75
N GLU A 23 -4.07 -11.14 -2.78
CA GLU A 23 -3.22 -11.94 -3.65
C GLU A 23 -3.45 -11.61 -5.12
N LYS A 24 -4.71 -11.48 -5.52
CA LYS A 24 -5.06 -11.19 -6.90
C LYS A 24 -4.43 -9.88 -7.38
N ALA A 25 -4.51 -8.83 -6.56
CA ALA A 25 -3.94 -7.53 -6.93
C ALA A 25 -2.41 -7.59 -6.98
N ILE A 26 -1.79 -8.29 -6.02
CA ILE A 26 -0.33 -8.41 -5.95
C ILE A 26 0.22 -9.23 -7.13
N GLU A 27 -0.46 -10.31 -7.49
CA GLU A 27 0.01 -11.19 -8.56
C GLU A 27 -0.18 -10.60 -9.94
N ASP A 28 -1.06 -9.63 -10.09
CA ASP A 28 -1.27 -8.95 -11.37
C ASP A 28 -0.25 -7.81 -11.51
N ALA A 29 1.01 -8.18 -11.71
CA ALA A 29 2.13 -7.24 -11.70
C ALA A 29 1.99 -6.14 -12.75
N LYS A 30 1.37 -6.45 -13.89
CA LYS A 30 1.21 -5.47 -14.98
C LYS A 30 0.28 -4.33 -14.61
N SER A 31 -0.64 -4.56 -13.68
CA SER A 31 -1.62 -3.58 -13.25
C SER A 31 -1.34 -3.07 -11.84
N LEU A 32 -0.19 -3.43 -11.27
CA LEU A 32 0.16 -3.11 -9.89
C LEU A 32 1.05 -1.88 -9.83
N LEU A 33 0.58 -0.87 -9.09
CA LEU A 33 1.33 0.36 -8.79
C LEU A 33 1.77 0.30 -7.34
N VAL A 34 3.04 0.65 -7.10
CA VAL A 34 3.62 0.59 -5.76
C VAL A 34 4.12 1.99 -5.38
N PRO A 35 3.40 2.69 -4.49
CA PRO A 35 3.91 3.97 -3.99
C PRO A 35 5.26 3.77 -3.30
N SER A 36 6.23 4.63 -3.58
CA SER A 36 7.56 4.46 -3.00
C SER A 36 7.55 4.49 -1.46
N ILE A 37 6.59 5.22 -0.85
CA ILE A 37 6.44 5.23 0.61
C ILE A 37 6.12 3.82 1.16
N CYS A 38 5.41 3.00 0.38
CA CYS A 38 5.13 1.63 0.80
C CYS A 38 6.40 0.80 0.89
N VAL A 39 7.37 1.05 0.00
CA VAL A 39 8.67 0.38 0.07
C VAL A 39 9.36 0.69 1.40
N THR A 40 9.35 1.97 1.81
CA THR A 40 9.92 2.39 3.10
C THR A 40 9.24 1.67 4.26
N GLU A 41 7.92 1.68 4.27
CA GLU A 41 7.17 1.11 5.40
C GLU A 41 7.34 -0.40 5.49
N VAL A 42 7.25 -1.08 4.36
CA VAL A 42 7.42 -2.54 4.34
C VAL A 42 8.84 -2.93 4.73
N PHE A 43 9.84 -2.27 4.15
CA PHE A 43 11.24 -2.57 4.48
C PHE A 43 11.48 -2.41 5.97
N LYS A 44 11.02 -1.29 6.52
CA LYS A 44 11.25 -0.95 7.93
C LYS A 44 10.68 -2.02 8.87
N VAL A 45 9.43 -2.45 8.61
CA VAL A 45 8.77 -3.44 9.46
C VAL A 45 9.43 -4.82 9.32
N VAL A 46 9.68 -5.27 8.09
CA VAL A 46 10.26 -6.60 7.86
C VAL A 46 11.70 -6.66 8.41
N ALA A 47 12.49 -5.61 8.21
CA ALA A 47 13.86 -5.56 8.73
C ALA A 47 13.87 -5.63 10.25
N ARG A 48 12.91 -4.97 10.90
CA ARG A 48 12.82 -4.95 12.37
C ARG A 48 12.31 -6.26 12.93
N GLN A 49 11.30 -6.88 12.27
CA GLN A 49 10.68 -8.11 12.77
C GLN A 49 11.43 -9.37 12.36
N ARG A 50 12.16 -9.34 11.27
CA ARG A 50 12.87 -10.50 10.73
C ARG A 50 14.34 -10.19 10.50
N SER A 51 14.69 -9.69 9.30
CA SER A 51 16.08 -9.35 8.96
C SER A 51 16.10 -8.38 7.78
N GLU A 52 17.25 -7.73 7.58
CA GLU A 52 17.45 -6.87 6.41
C GLU A 52 17.41 -7.69 5.12
N GLY A 53 17.93 -8.93 5.16
CA GLY A 53 17.88 -9.80 4.00
C GLY A 53 16.45 -10.13 3.59
N ASP A 54 15.59 -10.45 4.56
CA ASP A 54 14.18 -10.70 4.29
C ASP A 54 13.50 -9.43 3.76
N ALA A 55 13.86 -8.26 4.31
CA ALA A 55 13.31 -6.99 3.85
C ALA A 55 13.68 -6.71 2.39
N LEU A 56 14.93 -6.98 2.00
CA LEU A 56 15.36 -6.82 0.61
C LEU A 56 14.60 -7.76 -0.32
N GLN A 57 14.32 -8.98 0.10
CA GLN A 57 13.51 -9.90 -0.69
C GLN A 57 12.08 -9.40 -0.86
N ALA A 58 11.50 -8.85 0.20
CA ALA A 58 10.16 -8.27 0.12
C ALA A 58 10.11 -7.12 -0.88
N VAL A 59 11.11 -6.24 -0.84
CA VAL A 59 11.21 -5.11 -1.78
C VAL A 59 11.36 -5.62 -3.21
N ALA A 60 12.14 -6.68 -3.42
CA ALA A 60 12.29 -7.26 -4.76
C ALA A 60 10.95 -7.73 -5.34
N VAL A 61 10.08 -8.30 -4.49
CA VAL A 61 8.73 -8.68 -4.92
C VAL A 61 7.91 -7.44 -5.30
N MET A 62 8.00 -6.38 -4.49
CA MET A 62 7.27 -5.13 -4.77
C MET A 62 7.72 -4.50 -6.09
N HIS A 63 8.98 -4.66 -6.45
CA HIS A 63 9.53 -4.13 -7.72
C HIS A 63 9.00 -4.85 -8.96
N GLN A 64 8.24 -5.91 -8.82
CA GLN A 64 7.55 -6.51 -9.95
C GLN A 64 6.43 -5.62 -10.46
N GLY A 65 5.86 -4.78 -9.61
CA GLY A 65 4.95 -3.71 -10.01
C GLY A 65 5.73 -2.45 -10.41
N GLU A 66 4.99 -1.44 -10.78
CA GLU A 66 5.59 -0.14 -11.13
C GLU A 66 5.74 0.71 -9.86
N ILE A 67 6.96 1.08 -9.52
CA ILE A 67 7.22 1.96 -8.38
C ILE A 67 6.88 3.40 -8.77
N ILE A 68 6.02 4.04 -7.99
CA ILE A 68 5.59 5.42 -8.22
C ILE A 68 6.30 6.33 -7.22
N PRO A 69 7.21 7.18 -7.68
CA PRO A 69 7.91 8.09 -6.76
C PRO A 69 7.00 9.20 -6.25
N LEU A 70 7.33 9.71 -5.08
CA LEU A 70 6.66 10.87 -4.51
C LEU A 70 7.33 12.13 -5.04
N ASP A 71 6.72 12.73 -6.06
CA ASP A 71 7.19 14.01 -6.57
C ASP A 71 6.41 15.17 -5.92
N SER A 72 6.75 16.40 -6.30
CA SER A 72 6.16 17.59 -5.69
C SER A 72 4.66 17.69 -5.95
N ASP A 73 4.22 17.39 -7.16
CA ASP A 73 2.79 17.46 -7.49
C ASP A 73 2.00 16.44 -6.68
N LEU A 74 2.52 15.24 -6.58
CA LEU A 74 1.88 14.18 -5.80
C LEU A 74 1.87 14.55 -4.31
N ALA A 75 2.95 15.17 -3.82
CA ALA A 75 3.03 15.61 -2.42
C ALA A 75 1.93 16.63 -2.08
N VAL A 76 1.67 17.57 -2.99
CA VAL A 76 0.61 18.56 -2.79
C VAL A 76 -0.76 17.87 -2.78
N SER A 77 -1.01 16.98 -3.74
CA SER A 77 -2.26 16.21 -3.78
C SER A 77 -2.46 15.41 -2.48
N ALA A 78 -1.38 14.79 -1.98
CA ALA A 78 -1.45 14.04 -0.72
C ALA A 78 -1.84 14.94 0.44
N ALA A 79 -1.27 16.14 0.51
CA ALA A 79 -1.62 17.09 1.56
C ALA A 79 -3.10 17.45 1.53
N LEU A 80 -3.65 17.69 0.34
CA LEU A 80 -5.06 18.02 0.19
C LEU A 80 -5.97 16.87 0.60
N PHE A 81 -5.67 15.64 0.18
CA PHE A 81 -6.43 14.46 0.60
C PHE A 81 -6.31 14.23 2.11
N GLY A 82 -5.13 14.45 2.67
CA GLY A 82 -4.91 14.31 4.11
C GLY A 82 -5.77 15.26 4.92
N ILE A 83 -5.88 16.52 4.46
CA ILE A 83 -6.74 17.52 5.12
C ILE A 83 -8.20 17.12 4.96
N ARG A 84 -8.62 16.77 3.75
CA ARG A 84 -10.02 16.51 3.42
C ARG A 84 -10.58 15.28 4.12
N HIS A 85 -9.78 14.22 4.19
CA HIS A 85 -10.21 12.93 4.74
C HIS A 85 -9.58 12.62 6.10
N LYS A 86 -8.80 13.55 6.64
CA LYS A 86 -8.13 13.37 7.95
C LYS A 86 -7.25 12.13 7.99
N LEU A 87 -6.48 11.93 6.94
CA LEU A 87 -5.60 10.77 6.82
C LEU A 87 -4.24 11.05 7.45
N PRO A 88 -3.62 10.05 8.12
CA PRO A 88 -2.22 10.14 8.51
C PRO A 88 -1.32 10.38 7.30
N LEU A 89 -0.10 10.86 7.55
CA LEU A 89 0.81 11.29 6.49
C LEU A 89 1.03 10.22 5.42
N ALA A 90 1.48 9.02 5.82
CA ALA A 90 1.78 7.98 4.86
C ALA A 90 0.52 7.55 4.10
N ASP A 91 -0.61 7.41 4.79
CA ASP A 91 -1.88 7.02 4.18
C ASP A 91 -2.33 8.04 3.15
N SER A 92 -2.13 9.33 3.41
CA SER A 92 -2.50 10.38 2.46
C SER A 92 -1.69 10.28 1.17
N ILE A 93 -0.42 9.91 1.27
CA ILE A 93 0.46 9.72 0.12
C ILE A 93 0.02 8.50 -0.70
N VAL A 94 -0.29 7.39 -0.03
CA VAL A 94 -0.77 6.17 -0.69
C VAL A 94 -2.08 6.44 -1.43
N TYR A 95 -3.03 7.10 -0.76
CA TYR A 95 -4.32 7.42 -1.34
C TYR A 95 -4.18 8.34 -2.56
N ALA A 96 -3.35 9.38 -2.44
CA ALA A 96 -3.11 10.31 -3.54
C ALA A 96 -2.47 9.60 -4.74
N THR A 97 -1.56 8.67 -4.49
CA THR A 97 -0.93 7.90 -5.56
C THR A 97 -1.99 7.10 -6.34
N ALA A 98 -2.88 6.41 -5.64
CA ALA A 98 -3.95 5.65 -6.26
C ALA A 98 -4.88 6.57 -7.07
N GLN A 99 -5.30 7.69 -6.48
CA GLN A 99 -6.22 8.61 -7.15
C GLN A 99 -5.60 9.23 -8.39
N SER A 100 -4.31 9.57 -8.34
CA SER A 100 -3.63 10.22 -9.47
C SER A 100 -3.56 9.31 -10.70
N ARG A 101 -3.66 8.01 -10.50
CA ARG A 101 -3.59 7.02 -11.59
C ARG A 101 -4.92 6.35 -11.88
N GLY A 102 -6.01 6.80 -11.25
CA GLY A 102 -7.31 6.17 -11.41
C GLY A 102 -7.33 4.72 -10.94
N ALA A 103 -6.50 4.38 -9.97
CA ALA A 103 -6.35 3.01 -9.49
C ALA A 103 -7.25 2.74 -8.29
N VAL A 104 -7.53 1.46 -8.06
CA VAL A 104 -8.25 0.99 -6.88
C VAL A 104 -7.22 0.72 -5.78
N LEU A 105 -7.50 1.21 -4.58
CA LEU A 105 -6.66 0.97 -3.40
C LEU A 105 -7.20 -0.24 -2.64
N TRP A 106 -6.34 -1.24 -2.46
CA TRP A 106 -6.66 -2.46 -1.70
C TRP A 106 -6.01 -2.36 -0.34
N THR A 107 -6.81 -2.49 0.73
CA THR A 107 -6.33 -2.22 2.08
C THR A 107 -7.11 -2.98 3.15
N GLN A 108 -6.49 -3.19 4.30
CA GLN A 108 -7.17 -3.62 5.52
C GLN A 108 -7.10 -2.54 6.62
N ASP A 109 -6.61 -1.35 6.28
CA ASP A 109 -6.48 -0.24 7.23
C ASP A 109 -7.81 0.52 7.30
N GLU A 110 -8.37 0.61 8.49
CA GLU A 110 -9.67 1.26 8.72
C GLU A 110 -9.67 2.74 8.35
N ASP A 111 -8.50 3.39 8.33
CA ASP A 111 -8.41 4.79 7.95
C ASP A 111 -8.95 5.05 6.54
N PHE A 112 -8.92 4.05 5.68
CA PHE A 112 -9.40 4.17 4.30
C PHE A 112 -10.84 3.72 4.10
N GLU A 113 -11.48 3.19 5.13
CA GLU A 113 -12.82 2.62 4.99
C GLU A 113 -13.82 3.68 4.53
N GLY A 114 -14.57 3.35 3.48
CA GLY A 114 -15.61 4.25 2.97
C GLY A 114 -15.14 5.31 2.00
N LEU A 115 -13.84 5.42 1.74
CA LEU A 115 -13.34 6.39 0.77
C LEU A 115 -13.55 5.90 -0.67
N PRO A 116 -13.72 6.83 -1.63
CA PRO A 116 -13.89 6.46 -3.04
C PRO A 116 -12.74 5.62 -3.57
N HIS A 117 -13.06 4.64 -4.42
CA HIS A 117 -12.09 3.80 -5.12
C HIS A 117 -11.21 2.96 -4.18
N VAL A 118 -11.76 2.59 -3.02
CA VAL A 118 -11.09 1.74 -2.04
C VAL A 118 -11.81 0.41 -1.95
N ARG A 119 -11.04 -0.68 -1.98
CA ARG A 119 -11.52 -2.02 -1.62
C ARG A 119 -10.97 -2.34 -0.24
N PHE A 120 -11.82 -2.19 0.74
CA PHE A 120 -11.47 -2.40 2.13
C PHE A 120 -11.84 -3.82 2.55
N PHE A 121 -10.90 -4.52 3.17
CA PHE A 121 -11.11 -5.85 3.74
C PHE A 121 -10.83 -5.75 5.23
N ARG A 122 -11.83 -5.99 6.07
CA ARG A 122 -11.66 -5.90 7.51
C ARG A 122 -10.64 -6.94 7.97
N LYS A 123 -9.74 -6.51 8.83
CA LYS A 123 -8.68 -7.36 9.35
C LYS A 123 -9.31 -8.55 10.09
N SER A 124 -8.84 -9.77 9.77
CA SER A 124 -9.36 -10.97 10.41
C SER A 124 -8.95 -11.03 11.87
N ARG A 125 -9.87 -11.47 12.71
CA ARG A 125 -9.61 -11.73 14.12
C ARG A 125 -9.18 -13.18 14.30
N ARG A 126 -8.09 -13.39 14.99
CA ARG A 126 -7.58 -14.71 15.29
C ARG A 126 -7.09 -14.74 16.71
#